data_63a13518b5329dbf31d7fa057bfb28ef
#
_entry.id   63a13518b5329dbf31d7fa057bfb28ef
#
_cell.length_a   1.000
_cell.length_b   1.000
_cell.length_c   1.000
_cell.angle_alpha   90.00
_cell.angle_beta   90.00
_cell.angle_gamma   90.00
#
_symmetry.space_group_name_H-M   'P 1'
#
loop_
_entity.id
_entity.type
_entity.pdbx_description
1 polymer ?
#
loop_
_entity_poly.entity_id
_entity_poly.type
_entity_poly.pdbx_seq_one_letter_code
_entity_poly.pdbx_strand_id
1 'polypeptide(L)'
;MPGGKGPESHGIASLDRFTLGQNQPNPFNPLTRIQYRVGNDQMVVHSNLEIYNILGQRVKTLVNEPKTSGIHEIIWDGKDENGEEVASGIYFYRLTAGDYSETKTMLLLR
;
A
#
# COMPACT_ATOMS: atom_id res chain seq x y z
N MET A 1 -14.11 11.02 -33.11
CA MET A 1 -13.54 10.91 -32.57
C MET A 1 -13.58 10.83 -31.18
N PRO A 2 -14.34 11.33 -30.60
CA PRO A 2 -14.39 11.26 -29.20
C PRO A 2 -14.56 9.90 -28.63
N GLY A 3 -15.14 9.02 -29.35
CA GLY A 3 -15.41 7.72 -28.78
C GLY A 3 -14.19 7.00 -28.27
N GLY A 4 -13.13 7.08 -29.00
CA GLY A 4 -11.93 6.39 -28.56
C GLY A 4 -11.37 6.96 -27.30
N LYS A 5 -11.53 8.26 -27.11
CA LYS A 5 -10.99 8.83 -25.93
C LYS A 5 -11.73 8.46 -24.71
N GLY A 6 -13.01 8.28 -24.76
CA GLY A 6 -13.79 7.99 -23.58
C GLY A 6 -13.36 6.75 -22.85
N PRO A 7 -13.32 5.60 -23.52
CA PRO A 7 -12.94 4.36 -22.83
C PRO A 7 -11.52 4.40 -22.31
N GLU A 8 -10.61 4.94 -23.07
CA GLU A 8 -9.25 5.03 -22.62
C GLU A 8 -9.10 5.91 -21.40
N SER A 9 -9.81 7.04 -21.42
CA SER A 9 -9.75 7.94 -20.30
C SER A 9 -10.27 7.29 -19.04
N HIS A 10 -11.32 6.51 -19.17
CA HIS A 10 -11.88 5.83 -18.02
C HIS A 10 -10.89 4.86 -17.41
N GLY A 11 -10.22 4.07 -18.22
CA GLY A 11 -9.26 3.11 -17.71
C GLY A 11 -8.12 3.80 -16.99
N ILE A 12 -7.57 4.85 -17.60
CA ILE A 12 -6.47 5.58 -17.00
C ILE A 12 -6.91 6.26 -15.73
N ALA A 13 -8.07 6.87 -15.75
CA ALA A 13 -8.56 7.57 -14.57
C ALA A 13 -8.77 6.61 -13.40
N SER A 14 -9.26 5.39 -13.68
CA SER A 14 -9.44 4.40 -12.62
C SER A 14 -8.11 4.03 -11.99
N LEU A 15 -7.10 3.80 -12.81
CA LEU A 15 -5.79 3.44 -12.30
C LEU A 15 -5.16 4.58 -11.51
N ASP A 16 -5.37 5.80 -11.97
CA ASP A 16 -4.80 6.96 -11.30
C ASP A 16 -5.40 7.19 -9.92
N ARG A 17 -6.55 6.62 -9.65
CA ARG A 17 -7.19 6.79 -8.37
C ARG A 17 -6.66 5.87 -7.30
N PHE A 18 -5.86 4.89 -7.68
CA PHE A 18 -5.21 4.02 -6.72
C PHE A 18 -3.77 4.49 -6.59
N THR A 19 -3.35 4.80 -5.38
CA THR A 19 -1.96 5.21 -5.15
C THR A 19 -1.44 4.60 -3.87
N LEU A 20 -0.15 4.36 -3.86
CA LEU A 20 0.57 3.95 -2.66
C LEU A 20 1.59 5.03 -2.37
N GLY A 21 1.49 5.65 -1.20
CA GLY A 21 2.41 6.71 -0.80
C GLY A 21 3.69 6.17 -0.21
N GLN A 22 4.72 7.01 -0.23
CA GLN A 22 5.95 6.69 0.47
C GLN A 22 5.70 6.81 1.96
N ASN A 23 6.15 5.83 2.73
CA ASN A 23 5.98 5.84 4.18
C ASN A 23 6.67 7.06 4.79
N GLN A 24 6.11 7.55 5.89
CA GLN A 24 6.66 8.69 6.60
C GLN A 24 6.61 8.45 8.09
N PRO A 25 7.71 8.67 8.80
CA PRO A 25 9.03 9.03 8.30
C PRO A 25 9.71 7.86 7.60
N ASN A 26 10.72 8.18 6.80
CA ASN A 26 11.54 7.19 6.14
C ASN A 26 12.95 7.78 5.98
N PRO A 27 13.98 7.29 6.69
CA PRO A 27 13.94 6.13 7.59
C PRO A 27 13.07 6.34 8.81
N PHE A 28 12.67 5.23 9.45
CA PHE A 28 11.78 5.32 10.61
C PHE A 28 12.30 4.50 11.78
N ASN A 29 11.82 4.84 13.00
CA ASN A 29 12.28 4.20 14.23
C ASN A 29 11.23 4.34 15.32
N PRO A 30 10.47 3.35 15.66
CA PRO A 30 10.14 2.19 14.82
C PRO A 30 8.81 2.38 14.09
N LEU A 31 8.14 3.52 14.26
CA LEU A 31 6.81 3.75 13.71
C LEU A 31 6.90 4.49 12.40
N THR A 32 6.09 4.08 11.45
CA THR A 32 5.96 4.79 10.18
C THR A 32 4.51 4.73 9.73
N ARG A 33 4.08 5.74 9.00
CA ARG A 33 2.74 5.85 8.49
C ARG A 33 2.75 5.63 6.98
N ILE A 34 1.84 4.80 6.51
CA ILE A 34 1.68 4.56 5.08
C ILE A 34 0.31 5.07 4.69
N GLN A 35 0.28 5.96 3.72
CA GLN A 35 -0.95 6.50 3.21
C GLN A 35 -1.19 5.90 1.83
N TYR A 36 -2.43 5.53 1.55
CA TYR A 36 -2.77 4.97 0.25
C TYR A 36 -4.17 5.41 -0.14
N ARG A 37 -4.43 5.37 -1.43
CA ARG A 37 -5.71 5.76 -1.96
C ARG A 37 -6.36 4.60 -2.69
N VAL A 38 -7.61 4.34 -2.35
CA VAL A 38 -8.42 3.37 -3.06
C VAL A 38 -9.37 4.18 -3.94
N GLY A 39 -9.25 3.97 -5.25
CA GLY A 39 -10.06 4.73 -6.17
C GLY A 39 -11.19 3.93 -6.68
N ASN A 40 -12.09 4.27 -7.37
CA ASN A 40 -13.30 3.66 -7.85
C ASN A 40 -14.45 4.21 -7.08
N ASP A 41 -14.95 5.33 -7.50
CA ASP A 41 -16.05 6.02 -6.86
C ASP A 41 -17.15 5.06 -6.49
N GLN A 42 -17.62 5.17 -5.28
CA GLN A 42 -18.79 4.46 -4.79
C GLN A 42 -18.63 2.96 -4.74
N MET A 43 -17.42 2.46 -4.90
CA MET A 43 -17.19 1.05 -4.81
C MET A 43 -16.40 0.73 -3.57
N VAL A 44 -16.55 -0.51 -3.15
CA VAL A 44 -15.76 -1.07 -2.08
C VAL A 44 -14.82 -2.06 -2.73
N VAL A 45 -13.52 -1.89 -2.51
CA VAL A 45 -12.51 -2.71 -3.16
C VAL A 45 -11.72 -3.44 -2.09
N HIS A 46 -11.61 -4.75 -2.25
CA HIS A 46 -10.79 -5.53 -1.32
C HIS A 46 -9.34 -5.08 -1.46
N SER A 47 -8.75 -4.67 -0.35
CA SER A 47 -7.42 -4.07 -0.35
C SER A 47 -6.51 -4.85 0.59
N ASN A 48 -5.28 -5.05 0.14
CA ASN A 48 -4.31 -5.85 0.85
C ASN A 48 -3.00 -5.06 0.88
N LEU A 49 -2.49 -4.81 2.09
CA LEU A 49 -1.23 -4.10 2.25
C LEU A 49 -0.33 -4.96 3.11
N GLU A 50 0.77 -5.41 2.54
CA GLU A 50 1.64 -6.38 3.17
C GLU A 50 3.08 -5.92 3.18
N ILE A 51 3.80 -6.32 4.23
CA ILE A 51 5.22 -6.01 4.43
C ILE A 51 6.02 -7.26 4.13
N TYR A 52 7.13 -7.08 3.41
CA TYR A 52 8.05 -8.18 3.06
C TYR A 52 9.47 -7.78 3.40
N ASN A 53 10.30 -8.78 3.74
CA ASN A 53 11.72 -8.54 3.93
C ASN A 53 12.45 -8.65 2.59
N ILE A 54 13.79 -8.49 2.62
CA ILE A 54 14.58 -8.48 1.38
C ILE A 54 14.61 -9.85 0.71
N LEU A 55 14.24 -10.90 1.41
CA LEU A 55 14.16 -12.24 0.83
C LEU A 55 12.80 -12.50 0.21
N GLY A 56 11.90 -11.52 0.27
CA GLY A 56 10.56 -11.68 -0.27
C GLY A 56 9.62 -12.44 0.66
N GLN A 57 10.01 -12.67 1.90
CA GLN A 57 9.15 -13.34 2.86
C GLN A 57 8.20 -12.35 3.48
N ARG A 58 6.95 -12.73 3.64
CA ARG A 58 5.97 -11.84 4.26
C ARG A 58 6.26 -11.71 5.75
N VAL A 59 6.32 -10.46 6.19
CA VAL A 59 6.59 -10.11 7.58
C VAL A 59 5.29 -9.84 8.31
N LYS A 60 4.41 -9.08 7.68
CA LYS A 60 3.16 -8.69 8.31
C LYS A 60 2.13 -8.28 7.27
N THR A 61 0.88 -8.59 7.56
CA THR A 61 -0.24 -8.06 6.80
C THR A 61 -0.84 -6.91 7.59
N LEU A 62 -0.77 -5.71 7.04
CA LEU A 62 -1.31 -4.54 7.72
C LEU A 62 -2.78 -4.33 7.42
N VAL A 63 -3.19 -4.60 6.19
CA VAL A 63 -4.57 -4.41 5.75
C VAL A 63 -4.95 -5.61 4.90
N ASN A 64 -6.14 -6.15 5.15
CA ASN A 64 -6.67 -7.25 4.34
C ASN A 64 -8.18 -7.22 4.52
N GLU A 65 -8.83 -6.27 3.87
CA GLU A 65 -10.26 -6.07 4.05
C GLU A 65 -10.80 -5.15 2.95
N PRO A 66 -12.10 -5.12 2.76
CA PRO A 66 -12.69 -4.16 1.83
C PRO A 66 -12.47 -2.74 2.32
N LYS A 67 -12.19 -1.83 1.40
CA LYS A 67 -12.02 -0.41 1.71
C LYS A 67 -12.88 0.41 0.77
N THR A 68 -13.47 1.46 1.32
CA THR A 68 -14.23 2.42 0.52
C THR A 68 -13.27 3.30 -0.25
N SER A 69 -13.75 3.95 -1.30
CA SER A 69 -12.91 4.86 -2.07
C SER A 69 -12.47 6.03 -1.19
N GLY A 70 -11.28 6.51 -1.45
CA GLY A 70 -10.71 7.63 -0.72
C GLY A 70 -9.34 7.32 -0.17
N ILE A 71 -8.88 8.17 0.71
CA ILE A 71 -7.54 8.09 1.30
C ILE A 71 -7.61 7.38 2.63
N HIS A 72 -6.68 6.45 2.82
CA HIS A 72 -6.57 5.65 4.03
C HIS A 72 -5.15 5.73 4.57
N GLU A 73 -5.01 5.44 5.85
CA GLU A 73 -3.72 5.44 6.52
C GLU A 73 -3.60 4.24 7.42
N ILE A 74 -2.39 3.71 7.54
CA ILE A 74 -2.10 2.64 8.48
C ILE A 74 -0.70 2.85 9.02
N ILE A 75 -0.49 2.49 10.28
CA ILE A 75 0.82 2.61 10.91
C ILE A 75 1.43 1.22 11.04
N TRP A 76 2.71 1.12 10.70
CA TRP A 76 3.48 -0.08 10.98
C TRP A 76 4.44 0.23 12.11
N ASP A 77 4.49 -0.66 13.10
CA ASP A 77 5.29 -0.50 14.31
C ASP A 77 6.60 -1.28 14.28
N GLY A 78 6.97 -1.82 13.12
CA GLY A 78 8.22 -2.57 12.99
C GLY A 78 8.15 -3.94 13.61
N LYS A 79 6.96 -4.51 13.75
CA LYS A 79 6.79 -5.84 14.33
C LYS A 79 6.19 -6.79 13.30
N ASP A 80 6.51 -8.07 13.45
CA ASP A 80 5.96 -9.09 12.57
C ASP A 80 4.59 -9.57 13.06
N GLU A 81 4.05 -10.60 12.42
CA GLU A 81 2.73 -11.12 12.78
C GLU A 81 2.66 -11.63 14.21
N ASN A 82 3.79 -12.04 14.76
CA ASN A 82 3.83 -12.55 16.12
C ASN A 82 4.06 -11.45 17.15
N GLY A 83 4.15 -10.20 16.71
CA GLY A 83 4.38 -9.09 17.62
C GLY A 83 5.83 -8.91 18.00
N GLU A 84 6.74 -9.56 17.29
CA GLU A 84 8.16 -9.47 17.59
C GLU A 84 8.82 -8.41 16.71
N GLU A 85 9.75 -7.68 17.29
CA GLU A 85 10.46 -6.64 16.55
C GLU A 85 11.32 -7.25 15.47
N VAL A 86 11.26 -6.67 14.27
CA VAL A 86 12.12 -7.13 13.19
C VAL A 86 13.38 -6.29 13.13
N ALA A 87 14.41 -6.81 12.49
CA ALA A 87 15.73 -6.17 12.46
C ALA A 87 15.69 -4.90 11.63
N SER A 88 16.62 -3.99 11.94
CA SER A 88 16.87 -2.84 11.09
C SER A 88 17.22 -3.31 9.68
N GLY A 89 16.78 -2.55 8.70
CA GLY A 89 17.07 -2.89 7.32
C GLY A 89 15.99 -2.42 6.38
N ILE A 90 16.10 -2.88 5.15
CA ILE A 90 15.18 -2.51 4.09
C ILE A 90 14.01 -3.48 4.08
N TYR A 91 12.81 -2.94 3.95
CA TYR A 91 11.58 -3.71 3.81
C TYR A 91 10.81 -3.20 2.62
N PHE A 92 10.01 -4.08 2.03
CA PHE A 92 9.12 -3.73 0.94
C PHE A 92 7.70 -3.74 1.46
N TYR A 93 6.87 -2.87 0.93
CA TYR A 93 5.45 -2.94 1.23
C TYR A 93 4.68 -2.83 -0.08
N ARG A 94 3.66 -3.65 -0.20
CA ARG A 94 2.89 -3.77 -1.43
C ARG A 94 1.41 -3.61 -1.15
N LEU A 95 0.78 -2.72 -1.91
CA LEU A 95 -0.66 -2.56 -1.91
C LEU A 95 -1.23 -3.27 -3.13
N THR A 96 -2.22 -4.12 -2.89
CA THR A 96 -2.98 -4.76 -3.96
C THR A 96 -4.44 -4.43 -3.73
N ALA A 97 -5.10 -3.87 -4.72
CA ALA A 97 -6.49 -3.47 -4.62
C ALA A 97 -7.12 -3.64 -6.01
N GLY A 98 -8.01 -4.64 -6.14
CA GLY A 98 -8.53 -4.98 -7.45
C GLY A 98 -7.40 -5.37 -8.38
N ASP A 99 -7.31 -4.72 -9.52
CA ASP A 99 -6.25 -4.98 -10.50
C ASP A 99 -5.02 -4.13 -10.27
N TYR A 100 -5.05 -3.24 -9.29
CA TYR A 100 -3.94 -2.36 -8.98
C TYR A 100 -2.96 -3.05 -8.04
N SER A 101 -1.67 -2.87 -8.31
CA SER A 101 -0.62 -3.36 -7.41
C SER A 101 0.59 -2.44 -7.52
N GLU A 102 1.11 -2.04 -6.38
CA GLU A 102 2.31 -1.22 -6.33
C GLU A 102 3.14 -1.59 -5.12
N THR A 103 4.46 -1.58 -5.26
CA THR A 103 5.41 -1.91 -4.20
C THR A 103 6.37 -0.76 -4.01
N LYS A 104 6.64 -0.44 -2.76
CA LYS A 104 7.63 0.58 -2.41
C LYS A 104 8.55 0.04 -1.34
N THR A 105 9.66 0.73 -1.12
CA THR A 105 10.65 0.33 -0.12
C THR A 105 10.66 1.31 1.03
N MET A 106 11.11 0.83 2.18
CA MET A 106 11.29 1.66 3.36
C MET A 106 12.49 1.16 4.15
N LEU A 107 13.05 2.03 5.00
CA LEU A 107 14.23 1.71 5.79
C LEU A 107 13.91 1.86 7.27
N LEU A 108 14.07 0.77 8.01
CA LEU A 108 13.89 0.76 9.46
C LEU A 108 15.26 0.86 10.11
N LEU A 109 15.40 1.84 10.99
CA LEU A 109 16.64 2.04 11.75
C LEU A 109 16.29 2.01 13.23
N ARG A 110 16.62 0.93 13.89
CA ARG A 110 16.38 0.82 15.34
C ARG A 110 17.49 1.43 16.14
#